data_6653183dbea3a208fc3f028699ed7ad9
#
_entry.id   6653183dbea3a208fc3f028699ed7ad9
#
_cell.length_a   1.000
_cell.length_b   1.000
_cell.length_c   1.000
_cell.angle_alpha   90.00
_cell.angle_beta   90.00
_cell.angle_gamma   90.00
#
_symmetry.space_group_name_H-M   'P 1'
#
loop_
_entity.id
_entity.type
_entity.pdbx_description
1 polymer ?
#
loop_
_entity_poly.entity_id
_entity_poly.type
_entity_poly.pdbx_seq_one_letter_code
_entity_poly.pdbx_strand_id
1 'polypeptide(L)'
;MSVKSLPKLGALMLSRWLTRICLLLTIPALAEEWPDPVSAGWHGESVCQVLHEDAELRTFSCTFATGVGHERHFHPRHFGYALSGGTMQITSDSGTREVTLKTGSYFFSEGIAWHEAVNVGDTTVSYLMVEPK
;
A
#
# COMPACT_ATOMS: atom_id res chain seq x y z
N MET A 1 61.92 -37.66 -63.61
CA MET A 1 61.59 -36.28 -63.22
C MET A 1 60.39 -36.36 -62.33
N SER A 2 60.57 -36.13 -61.03
CA SER A 2 59.54 -36.31 -60.01
C SER A 2 58.94 -34.95 -59.64
N VAL A 3 57.63 -34.79 -59.87
CA VAL A 3 56.86 -33.56 -59.51
C VAL A 3 56.31 -33.80 -58.11
N LYS A 4 56.83 -33.06 -57.12
CA LYS A 4 56.29 -33.04 -55.72
C LYS A 4 55.08 -32.16 -55.67
N SER A 5 53.94 -32.72 -55.28
CA SER A 5 52.72 -31.99 -54.97
C SER A 5 52.76 -31.31 -53.61
N LEU A 6 52.39 -30.03 -53.51
CA LEU A 6 52.24 -29.27 -52.29
C LEU A 6 50.95 -29.67 -51.53
N PRO A 7 50.94 -29.68 -50.20
CA PRO A 7 49.74 -29.91 -49.44
C PRO A 7 48.86 -28.67 -49.38
N LYS A 8 47.53 -28.87 -49.50
CA LYS A 8 46.50 -27.85 -49.35
C LYS A 8 46.40 -27.44 -47.86
N LEU A 9 46.54 -26.13 -47.60
CA LEU A 9 46.22 -25.55 -46.31
C LEU A 9 44.68 -25.61 -46.10
N GLY A 10 44.30 -26.31 -45.02
CA GLY A 10 42.94 -26.34 -44.55
C GLY A 10 42.59 -25.01 -43.89
N ALA A 11 41.50 -24.40 -44.33
CA ALA A 11 40.94 -23.19 -43.71
C ALA A 11 40.36 -23.53 -42.33
N LEU A 12 40.94 -22.96 -41.29
CA LEU A 12 40.38 -22.99 -39.95
C LEU A 12 39.18 -22.03 -39.90
N MET A 13 37.96 -22.57 -39.88
CA MET A 13 36.77 -21.81 -39.54
C MET A 13 36.77 -21.53 -38.03
N LEU A 14 37.11 -20.28 -37.67
CA LEU A 14 36.85 -19.79 -36.30
C LEU A 14 35.35 -19.52 -36.17
N SER A 15 34.64 -20.45 -35.54
CA SER A 15 33.27 -20.24 -35.11
C SER A 15 33.29 -19.25 -33.93
N ARG A 16 32.91 -17.98 -34.21
CA ARG A 16 32.72 -16.96 -33.16
C ARG A 16 31.36 -17.18 -32.51
N TRP A 17 31.37 -17.87 -31.38
CA TRP A 17 30.22 -17.96 -30.48
C TRP A 17 29.98 -16.57 -29.85
N LEU A 18 29.04 -15.82 -30.38
CA LEU A 18 28.52 -14.60 -29.77
C LEU A 18 27.58 -15.00 -28.60
N THR A 19 28.16 -15.10 -27.42
CA THR A 19 27.38 -15.25 -26.19
C THR A 19 26.62 -13.94 -25.96
N ARG A 20 25.33 -13.94 -26.32
CA ARG A 20 24.43 -12.83 -25.94
C ARG A 20 24.21 -12.90 -24.44
N ILE A 21 24.94 -12.09 -23.69
CA ILE A 21 24.66 -11.84 -22.27
C ILE A 21 23.37 -11.02 -22.24
N CYS A 22 22.25 -11.69 -21.96
CA CYS A 22 20.97 -11.02 -21.69
C CYS A 22 21.07 -10.42 -20.28
N LEU A 23 21.43 -9.14 -20.20
CA LEU A 23 21.45 -8.38 -18.95
C LEU A 23 20.00 -8.18 -18.53
N LEU A 24 19.49 -9.04 -17.64
CA LEU A 24 18.19 -8.87 -17.01
C LEU A 24 18.28 -7.65 -16.09
N LEU A 25 17.84 -6.50 -16.58
CA LEU A 25 17.63 -5.32 -15.77
C LEU A 25 16.43 -5.63 -14.84
N THR A 26 16.70 -6.02 -13.62
CA THR A 26 15.70 -6.07 -12.55
C THR A 26 15.34 -4.65 -12.19
N ILE A 27 14.24 -4.13 -12.71
CA ILE A 27 13.65 -2.88 -12.28
C ILE A 27 13.12 -3.15 -10.86
N PRO A 28 13.62 -2.47 -9.81
CA PRO A 28 13.01 -2.59 -8.49
C PRO A 28 11.55 -2.15 -8.62
N ALA A 29 10.61 -3.00 -8.20
CA ALA A 29 9.23 -2.60 -8.05
C ALA A 29 9.20 -1.49 -7.00
N LEU A 30 8.79 -0.29 -7.40
CA LEU A 30 8.51 0.80 -6.46
C LEU A 30 7.40 0.27 -5.56
N ALA A 31 7.66 0.17 -4.25
CA ALA A 31 6.61 -0.11 -3.28
C ALA A 31 5.59 1.03 -3.39
N GLU A 32 4.32 0.68 -3.55
CA GLU A 32 3.23 1.64 -3.59
C GLU A 32 3.14 2.30 -2.22
N GLU A 33 3.42 3.60 -2.16
CA GLU A 33 3.36 4.38 -0.94
C GLU A 33 1.95 4.97 -0.82
N TRP A 34 1.16 4.46 0.13
CA TRP A 34 -0.18 4.94 0.39
C TRP A 34 -0.14 6.26 1.17
N PRO A 35 -1.13 7.16 0.98
CA PRO A 35 -1.22 8.38 1.77
C PRO A 35 -1.46 8.08 3.25
N ASP A 36 -1.12 9.05 4.11
CA ASP A 36 -1.52 9.00 5.52
C ASP A 36 -3.05 9.23 5.68
N PRO A 37 -3.64 8.86 6.83
CA PRO A 37 -5.09 8.89 6.99
C PRO A 37 -5.71 10.28 6.92
N VAL A 38 -4.97 11.35 7.23
CA VAL A 38 -5.49 12.72 7.13
C VAL A 38 -5.49 13.21 5.69
N SER A 39 -4.49 12.76 4.90
CA SER A 39 -4.37 13.11 3.48
C SER A 39 -5.29 12.28 2.58
N ALA A 40 -5.64 11.06 2.99
CA ALA A 40 -6.62 10.26 2.30
C ALA A 40 -8.02 10.84 2.52
N GLY A 41 -8.83 10.83 1.49
CA GLY A 41 -10.21 11.31 1.51
C GLY A 41 -11.20 10.27 1.04
N TRP A 42 -12.31 10.75 0.51
CA TRP A 42 -13.29 9.96 -0.20
C TRP A 42 -13.80 10.75 -1.41
N HIS A 43 -13.50 10.27 -2.61
CA HIS A 43 -13.86 10.94 -3.88
C HIS A 43 -13.40 12.41 -3.95
N GLY A 44 -12.21 12.69 -3.38
CA GLY A 44 -11.62 14.02 -3.36
C GLY A 44 -12.04 14.92 -2.19
N GLU A 45 -12.94 14.43 -1.31
CA GLU A 45 -13.37 15.16 -0.12
C GLU A 45 -12.63 14.64 1.12
N SER A 46 -12.26 15.56 2.02
CA SER A 46 -11.64 15.18 3.30
C SER A 46 -12.68 14.57 4.23
N VAL A 47 -12.35 13.44 4.84
CA VAL A 47 -13.18 12.75 5.83
C VAL A 47 -12.61 12.82 7.24
N CYS A 48 -11.39 13.34 7.39
CA CYS A 48 -10.70 13.47 8.67
C CYS A 48 -10.31 14.93 8.92
N GLN A 49 -10.31 15.31 10.21
CA GLN A 49 -9.89 16.62 10.70
C GLN A 49 -8.84 16.45 11.80
N VAL A 50 -7.69 17.11 11.66
CA VAL A 50 -6.67 17.18 12.72
C VAL A 50 -7.21 18.04 13.88
N LEU A 51 -7.14 17.51 15.09
CA LEU A 51 -7.55 18.19 16.32
C LEU A 51 -6.34 18.74 17.07
N HIS A 52 -5.23 18.01 17.05
CA HIS A 52 -3.96 18.43 17.64
C HIS A 52 -2.81 17.69 16.95
N GLU A 53 -1.70 18.37 16.76
CA GLU A 53 -0.46 17.78 16.26
C GLU A 53 0.76 18.53 16.81
N ASP A 54 1.70 17.78 17.36
CA ASP A 54 2.99 18.27 17.84
C ASP A 54 4.12 17.26 17.52
N ALA A 55 5.26 17.37 18.20
CA ALA A 55 6.40 16.48 17.98
C ALA A 55 6.18 15.06 18.52
N GLU A 56 5.27 14.86 19.46
CA GLU A 56 5.07 13.62 20.20
C GLU A 56 3.89 12.80 19.69
N LEU A 57 2.82 13.50 19.22
CA LEU A 57 1.60 12.83 18.78
C LEU A 57 0.79 13.65 17.78
N ARG A 58 -0.08 12.96 17.05
CA ARG A 58 -1.17 13.54 16.26
C ARG A 58 -2.50 12.96 16.73
N THR A 59 -3.50 13.84 16.91
CA THR A 59 -4.89 13.42 17.14
C THR A 59 -5.78 14.00 16.06
N PHE A 60 -6.68 13.18 15.55
CA PHE A 60 -7.63 13.58 14.53
C PHE A 60 -8.94 12.81 14.67
N SER A 61 -10.02 13.35 14.14
CA SER A 61 -11.31 12.66 14.05
C SER A 61 -11.67 12.43 12.59
N CYS A 62 -12.28 11.27 12.31
CA CYS A 62 -12.83 10.95 11.00
C CYS A 62 -14.32 10.68 11.11
N THR A 63 -15.10 11.09 10.09
CA THR A 63 -16.55 10.96 10.08
C THR A 63 -17.02 10.45 8.73
N PHE A 64 -17.87 9.42 8.76
CA PHE A 64 -18.36 8.71 7.60
C PHE A 64 -19.87 8.60 7.65
N ALA A 65 -20.58 9.39 6.86
CA ALA A 65 -22.00 9.15 6.61
C ALA A 65 -22.21 7.80 5.91
N THR A 66 -23.44 7.31 5.86
CA THR A 66 -23.78 6.09 5.12
C THR A 66 -23.29 6.17 3.67
N GLY A 67 -22.54 5.17 3.22
CA GLY A 67 -21.94 5.09 1.89
C GLY A 67 -20.65 5.90 1.71
N VAL A 68 -20.26 6.69 2.69
CA VAL A 68 -18.97 7.42 2.69
C VAL A 68 -17.87 6.51 3.22
N GLY A 69 -16.73 6.56 2.58
CA GLY A 69 -15.58 5.75 2.96
C GLY A 69 -14.33 6.58 3.22
N HIS A 70 -13.25 5.88 3.31
CA HIS A 70 -11.89 6.38 3.43
C HIS A 70 -11.04 5.60 2.43
N GLU A 71 -10.52 6.27 1.42
CA GLU A 71 -9.70 5.64 0.40
C GLU A 71 -8.46 4.99 1.00
N ARG A 72 -7.78 4.17 0.22
CA ARG A 72 -6.60 3.43 0.69
C ARG A 72 -5.56 4.35 1.31
N HIS A 73 -5.17 4.00 2.53
CA HIS A 73 -4.19 4.73 3.32
C HIS A 73 -3.50 3.78 4.29
N PHE A 74 -2.32 4.17 4.78
CA PHE A 74 -1.62 3.47 5.85
C PHE A 74 -1.96 4.09 7.21
N HIS A 75 -1.69 3.37 8.28
CA HIS A 75 -1.61 3.94 9.62
C HIS A 75 -0.30 3.54 10.29
N PRO A 76 0.39 4.45 10.97
CA PRO A 76 1.39 4.08 11.96
C PRO A 76 0.70 3.41 13.17
N ARG A 77 1.44 3.11 14.22
CA ARG A 77 0.89 2.69 15.51
C ARG A 77 -0.15 3.70 15.99
N HIS A 78 -1.33 3.22 16.41
CA HIS A 78 -2.42 4.12 16.77
C HIS A 78 -3.41 3.52 17.76
N PHE A 79 -4.11 4.40 18.47
CA PHE A 79 -5.29 4.12 19.26
C PHE A 79 -6.51 4.75 18.60
N GLY A 80 -7.61 4.00 18.51
CA GLY A 80 -8.89 4.47 17.98
C GLY A 80 -10.00 4.35 19.01
N TYR A 81 -10.88 5.37 19.07
CA TYR A 81 -12.06 5.41 19.94
C TYR A 81 -13.30 5.78 19.14
N ALA A 82 -14.33 4.94 19.16
CA ALA A 82 -15.58 5.16 18.44
C ALA A 82 -16.45 6.21 19.15
N LEU A 83 -16.53 7.41 18.60
CA LEU A 83 -17.42 8.49 19.04
C LEU A 83 -18.87 8.18 18.68
N SER A 84 -19.09 7.60 17.52
CA SER A 84 -20.37 7.11 17.01
C SER A 84 -20.15 5.81 16.27
N GLY A 85 -20.90 4.78 16.63
CA GLY A 85 -20.77 3.43 16.09
C GLY A 85 -21.58 3.20 14.81
N GLY A 86 -21.34 2.06 14.18
CA GLY A 86 -22.01 1.60 12.96
C GLY A 86 -21.26 0.45 12.33
N THR A 87 -21.58 0.12 11.09
CA THR A 87 -20.97 -1.01 10.36
C THR A 87 -20.05 -0.49 9.27
N MET A 88 -18.77 -0.82 9.37
CA MET A 88 -17.74 -0.50 8.39
C MET A 88 -17.32 -1.76 7.64
N GLN A 89 -17.21 -1.67 6.33
CA GLN A 89 -16.51 -2.65 5.51
C GLN A 89 -15.04 -2.23 5.41
N ILE A 90 -14.15 -3.12 5.78
CA ILE A 90 -12.70 -2.88 5.77
C ILE A 90 -12.06 -3.81 4.74
N THR A 91 -11.33 -3.26 3.80
CA THR A 91 -10.52 -3.98 2.81
C THR A 91 -9.03 -3.75 3.06
N SER A 92 -8.25 -4.81 3.07
CA SER A 92 -6.79 -4.78 3.25
C SER A 92 -6.15 -5.89 2.40
N ASP A 93 -4.85 -6.12 2.54
CA ASP A 93 -4.14 -7.25 1.93
C ASP A 93 -4.70 -8.63 2.37
N SER A 94 -5.32 -8.71 3.55
CA SER A 94 -5.96 -9.94 4.06
C SER A 94 -7.38 -10.16 3.54
N GLY A 95 -7.90 -9.27 2.68
CA GLY A 95 -9.24 -9.33 2.10
C GLY A 95 -10.21 -8.32 2.67
N THR A 96 -11.49 -8.53 2.42
CA THR A 96 -12.59 -7.63 2.84
C THR A 96 -13.40 -8.29 3.96
N ARG A 97 -13.73 -7.50 5.00
CA ARG A 97 -14.56 -7.93 6.13
C ARG A 97 -15.44 -6.78 6.62
N GLU A 98 -16.56 -7.10 7.24
CA GLU A 98 -17.40 -6.14 7.94
C GLU A 98 -17.05 -6.12 9.44
N VAL A 99 -17.06 -4.94 10.02
CA VAL A 99 -16.81 -4.70 11.44
C VAL A 99 -17.90 -3.81 11.99
N THR A 100 -18.60 -4.26 13.02
CA THR A 100 -19.55 -3.43 13.76
C THR A 100 -18.84 -2.77 14.93
N LEU A 101 -18.76 -1.44 14.87
CA LEU A 101 -18.23 -0.60 15.93
C LEU A 101 -19.36 -0.19 16.88
N LYS A 102 -19.17 -0.35 18.17
CA LYS A 102 -20.08 0.18 19.18
C LYS A 102 -19.60 1.56 19.61
N THR A 103 -20.51 2.51 19.77
CA THR A 103 -20.19 3.80 20.40
C THR A 103 -19.51 3.58 21.76
N GLY A 104 -18.38 4.26 21.99
CA GLY A 104 -17.56 4.10 23.19
C GLY A 104 -16.59 2.92 23.17
N SER A 105 -16.59 2.08 22.13
CA SER A 105 -15.58 1.05 21.96
C SER A 105 -14.25 1.66 21.51
N TYR A 106 -13.16 0.94 21.81
CA TYR A 106 -11.82 1.37 21.43
C TYR A 106 -11.02 0.18 20.90
N PHE A 107 -9.97 0.49 20.18
CA PHE A 107 -9.02 -0.49 19.66
C PHE A 107 -7.60 0.09 19.67
N PHE A 108 -6.63 -0.79 19.59
CA PHE A 108 -5.23 -0.46 19.45
C PHE A 108 -4.63 -1.25 18.31
N SER A 109 -3.74 -0.63 17.56
CA SER A 109 -3.03 -1.25 16.43
C SER A 109 -1.56 -0.88 16.43
N GLU A 110 -0.69 -1.84 16.13
CA GLU A 110 0.75 -1.59 15.95
C GLU A 110 1.07 -0.95 14.60
N GLY A 111 0.06 -0.76 13.75
CA GLY A 111 0.15 -0.16 12.44
C GLY A 111 -0.53 -1.02 11.38
N ILE A 112 -0.87 -0.40 10.27
CA ILE A 112 -1.53 -1.03 9.12
C ILE A 112 -0.81 -0.56 7.87
N ALA A 113 -0.30 -1.49 7.07
CA ALA A 113 0.42 -1.17 5.83
C ALA A 113 -0.49 -0.42 4.85
N TRP A 114 -1.73 -0.87 4.72
CA TRP A 114 -2.81 -0.16 4.06
C TRP A 114 -4.16 -0.78 4.39
N HIS A 115 -5.20 0.04 4.37
CA HIS A 115 -6.58 -0.39 4.30
C HIS A 115 -7.44 0.67 3.60
N GLU A 116 -8.64 0.24 3.21
CA GLU A 116 -9.74 1.07 2.75
C GLU A 116 -10.94 0.76 3.65
N ALA A 117 -11.72 1.76 4.00
CA ALA A 117 -12.89 1.59 4.84
C ALA A 117 -14.12 2.26 4.20
N VAL A 118 -15.30 1.63 4.28
CA VAL A 118 -16.56 2.20 3.80
C VAL A 118 -17.64 1.96 4.85
N ASN A 119 -18.41 3.00 5.16
CA ASN A 119 -19.60 2.86 6.01
C ASN A 119 -20.71 2.19 5.20
N VAL A 120 -20.98 0.92 5.49
CA VAL A 120 -22.04 0.11 4.86
C VAL A 120 -23.29 0.00 5.74
N GLY A 121 -23.30 0.65 6.91
CA GLY A 121 -24.42 0.72 7.83
C GLY A 121 -25.37 1.89 7.52
N ASP A 122 -26.33 2.08 8.39
CA ASP A 122 -27.39 3.10 8.29
C ASP A 122 -27.20 4.29 9.26
N THR A 123 -26.11 4.28 10.04
CA THR A 123 -25.76 5.36 10.96
C THR A 123 -24.44 6.02 10.56
N THR A 124 -24.27 7.30 10.88
CA THR A 124 -23.00 7.98 10.70
C THR A 124 -21.99 7.42 11.70
N VAL A 125 -20.85 6.93 11.21
CA VAL A 125 -19.73 6.46 12.02
C VAL A 125 -18.74 7.60 12.20
N SER A 126 -18.25 7.80 13.42
CA SER A 126 -17.11 8.67 13.66
C SER A 126 -16.20 8.13 14.75
N TYR A 127 -14.91 8.40 14.64
CA TYR A 127 -13.93 8.00 15.63
C TYR A 127 -12.81 9.02 15.80
N LEU A 128 -12.26 9.01 16.99
CA LEU A 128 -11.04 9.72 17.37
C LEU A 128 -9.86 8.77 17.17
N MET A 129 -8.80 9.28 16.54
CA MET A 129 -7.53 8.58 16.37
C MET A 129 -6.42 9.32 17.10
N VAL A 130 -5.54 8.56 17.73
CA VAL A 130 -4.32 9.06 18.39
C VAL A 130 -3.14 8.27 17.83
N GLU A 131 -2.23 8.97 17.16
CA GLU A 131 -1.01 8.42 16.57
C GLU A 131 0.22 9.00 17.29
N PRO A 132 0.94 8.22 18.11
CA PRO A 132 2.27 8.61 18.59
C PRO A 132 3.26 8.77 17.42
N LYS A 133 4.18 9.70 17.54
CA LYS A 133 5.26 9.95 16.57
C LYS A 133 6.59 9.35 16.99
#